data_598e2636aa10be3657da56cf2f60e320
#
_entry.id   598e2636aa10be3657da56cf2f60e320
#
_cell.length_a   1.000
_cell.length_b   1.000
_cell.length_c   1.000
_cell.angle_alpha   90.00
_cell.angle_beta   90.00
_cell.angle_gamma   90.00
#
_symmetry.space_group_name_H-M   'P 1'
#
loop_
_entity.id
_entity.type
_entity.pdbx_description
1 polymer ?
#
loop_
_entity_poly.entity_id
_entity_poly.type
_entity_poly.pdbx_seq_one_letter_code
_entity_poly.pdbx_strand_id
1 'polypeptide(L)'
;MMDKYDIQSRLEKMLFERLQNDDDLSKETNTQLLTHYFSAKGYLKRNIYGNIKGVEKDLTDHSERHIVNVQDNAAHLIGEEGLNRYNSVELYFLALSILFHDVGNINGRENHNKKVNDIYNKIRNNESYFSQERRLVLKAVGAHCGKSSKGDKDTLNELEEKSDLYEQSLRLRELASVLRFADELAEGPQRTSDYALEKGKFEEHSRIYHEYAQITRPFIDRGGSRVCVSYDIDKTRCDDLGKLLEFTYKRILKLDLERRYCKYYAPILEVFKRTDVTINFNTDGNPLELDLDLISLEDKYTYTDVNENEIERFQNRFPKYTIDSLLSQINSCTNE
;
A
#
# COMPACT_ATOMS: atom_id res chain seq x y z
N MET A 1 -8.10 -3.41 -29.60
CA MET A 1 -8.71 -2.32 -28.80
C MET A 1 -7.91 -2.03 -27.52
N MET A 2 -7.34 -3.07 -26.89
CA MET A 2 -6.48 -2.95 -25.71
C MET A 2 -5.24 -2.08 -25.95
N ASP A 3 -4.62 -2.17 -27.12
CA ASP A 3 -3.40 -1.41 -27.49
C ASP A 3 -3.58 0.13 -27.52
N LYS A 4 -4.84 0.60 -27.47
CA LYS A 4 -5.15 2.03 -27.41
C LYS A 4 -4.92 2.63 -26.00
N TYR A 5 -4.96 1.81 -24.96
CA TYR A 5 -4.89 2.23 -23.57
C TYR A 5 -3.58 1.73 -22.95
N ASP A 6 -2.91 2.57 -22.17
CA ASP A 6 -1.68 2.25 -21.42
C ASP A 6 -2.02 1.43 -20.15
N ILE A 7 -2.42 0.15 -20.38
CA ILE A 7 -2.75 -0.79 -19.31
C ILE A 7 -1.45 -1.37 -18.77
N GLN A 8 -1.17 -1.16 -17.48
CA GLN A 8 0.07 -1.57 -16.83
C GLN A 8 -0.14 -2.47 -15.61
N SER A 9 -1.34 -2.45 -15.01
CA SER A 9 -1.65 -3.23 -13.82
C SER A 9 -2.75 -4.25 -14.07
N ARG A 10 -2.82 -5.24 -13.14
CA ARG A 10 -3.90 -6.22 -13.13
C ARG A 10 -5.27 -5.56 -12.90
N LEU A 11 -5.35 -4.56 -12.00
CA LEU A 11 -6.61 -3.85 -11.74
C LEU A 11 -7.11 -3.10 -12.98
N GLU A 12 -6.22 -2.46 -13.74
CA GLU A 12 -6.58 -1.79 -14.98
C GLU A 12 -7.10 -2.77 -16.03
N LYS A 13 -6.47 -3.94 -16.10
CA LYS A 13 -6.96 -5.01 -16.99
C LYS A 13 -8.36 -5.47 -16.58
N MET A 14 -8.59 -5.72 -15.30
CA MET A 14 -9.89 -6.08 -14.76
C MET A 14 -10.95 -5.03 -15.06
N LEU A 15 -10.62 -3.75 -14.82
CA LEU A 15 -11.50 -2.62 -15.14
C LEU A 15 -11.85 -2.56 -16.63
N PHE A 16 -10.84 -2.69 -17.50
CA PHE A 16 -11.04 -2.65 -18.95
C PHE A 16 -11.96 -3.79 -19.41
N GLU A 17 -11.67 -5.02 -19.00
CA GLU A 17 -12.45 -6.20 -19.36
C GLU A 17 -13.90 -6.10 -18.84
N ARG A 18 -14.08 -5.59 -17.62
CA ARG A 18 -15.40 -5.39 -17.01
C ARG A 18 -16.23 -4.37 -17.80
N LEU A 19 -15.69 -3.17 -18.07
CA LEU A 19 -16.38 -2.14 -18.83
C LEU A 19 -16.65 -2.50 -20.30
N GLN A 20 -15.86 -3.39 -20.90
CA GLN A 20 -16.13 -3.88 -22.26
C GLN A 20 -17.33 -4.85 -22.32
N ASN A 21 -17.63 -5.54 -21.22
CA ASN A 21 -18.65 -6.58 -21.14
C ASN A 21 -19.80 -6.20 -20.20
N ASP A 22 -19.90 -4.95 -19.76
CA ASP A 22 -20.95 -4.49 -18.87
C ASP A 22 -22.19 -4.10 -19.68
N ASP A 23 -23.27 -4.84 -19.45
CA ASP A 23 -24.59 -4.57 -20.06
C ASP A 23 -25.50 -3.74 -19.15
N ASP A 24 -25.11 -3.52 -17.87
CA ASP A 24 -25.88 -2.69 -16.91
C ASP A 24 -25.67 -1.20 -17.15
N LEU A 25 -24.57 -0.81 -17.80
CA LEU A 25 -24.28 0.55 -18.23
C LEU A 25 -24.40 0.70 -19.75
N SER A 26 -24.75 1.92 -20.20
CA SER A 26 -24.73 2.18 -21.65
C SER A 26 -23.30 2.06 -22.20
N LYS A 27 -23.17 1.64 -23.46
CA LYS A 27 -21.87 1.59 -24.16
C LYS A 27 -21.16 2.94 -24.19
N GLU A 28 -21.94 4.01 -24.22
CA GLU A 28 -21.42 5.39 -24.15
C GLU A 28 -20.80 5.64 -22.78
N THR A 29 -21.50 5.33 -21.69
CA THR A 29 -21.02 5.46 -20.31
C THR A 29 -19.74 4.64 -20.11
N ASN A 30 -19.72 3.39 -20.54
CA ASN A 30 -18.54 2.51 -20.44
C ASN A 30 -17.32 3.13 -21.15
N THR A 31 -17.53 3.67 -22.35
CA THR A 31 -16.46 4.32 -23.12
C THR A 31 -16.01 5.63 -22.45
N GLN A 32 -16.91 6.38 -21.89
CA GLN A 32 -16.60 7.61 -21.15
C GLN A 32 -15.79 7.32 -19.90
N LEU A 33 -16.16 6.32 -19.08
CA LEU A 33 -15.41 5.94 -17.88
C LEU A 33 -13.98 5.52 -18.22
N LEU A 34 -13.78 4.70 -19.26
CA LEU A 34 -12.43 4.34 -19.73
C LEU A 34 -11.64 5.57 -20.17
N THR A 35 -12.27 6.45 -20.95
CA THR A 35 -11.62 7.67 -21.45
C THR A 35 -11.24 8.59 -20.29
N HIS A 36 -12.12 8.77 -19.32
CA HIS A 36 -11.88 9.59 -18.13
C HIS A 36 -10.73 9.03 -17.27
N TYR A 37 -10.69 7.72 -17.08
CA TYR A 37 -9.63 7.07 -16.33
C TYR A 37 -8.26 7.24 -17.00
N PHE A 38 -8.12 6.84 -18.26
CA PHE A 38 -6.85 6.88 -18.96
C PHE A 38 -6.37 8.30 -19.28
N SER A 39 -7.30 9.25 -19.45
CA SER A 39 -6.95 10.67 -19.56
C SER A 39 -6.35 11.20 -18.27
N ALA A 40 -6.96 10.88 -17.10
CA ALA A 40 -6.42 11.24 -15.80
C ALA A 40 -5.05 10.59 -15.56
N LYS A 41 -4.91 9.27 -15.80
CA LYS A 41 -3.63 8.55 -15.72
C LYS A 41 -2.56 9.22 -16.57
N GLY A 42 -2.85 9.49 -17.84
CA GLY A 42 -1.90 10.12 -18.75
C GLY A 42 -1.48 11.53 -18.32
N TYR A 43 -2.39 12.31 -17.72
CA TYR A 43 -2.04 13.62 -17.16
C TYR A 43 -1.12 13.47 -15.95
N LEU A 44 -1.47 12.60 -14.99
CA LEU A 44 -0.71 12.37 -13.75
C LEU A 44 0.69 11.84 -14.03
N LYS A 45 0.81 10.88 -14.96
CA LYS A 45 2.08 10.34 -15.43
C LYS A 45 3.02 11.43 -15.97
N ARG A 46 2.51 12.30 -16.84
CA ARG A 46 3.32 13.34 -17.48
C ARG A 46 3.67 14.52 -16.56
N ASN A 47 2.80 14.85 -15.60
CA ASN A 47 2.90 16.14 -14.90
C ASN A 47 3.13 16.01 -13.39
N ILE A 48 2.81 14.86 -12.77
CA ILE A 48 2.79 14.73 -11.31
C ILE A 48 3.80 13.69 -10.82
N TYR A 49 3.63 12.41 -11.17
CA TYR A 49 4.39 11.32 -10.55
C TYR A 49 5.90 11.46 -10.67
N GLY A 50 6.41 11.77 -11.86
CA GLY A 50 7.85 11.95 -12.07
C GLY A 50 8.46 13.15 -11.33
N ASN A 51 7.63 14.10 -10.89
CA ASN A 51 8.06 15.32 -10.24
C ASN A 51 7.98 15.28 -8.69
N ILE A 52 7.28 14.30 -8.10
CA ILE A 52 7.17 14.16 -6.63
C ILE A 52 8.55 14.03 -5.98
N LYS A 53 9.42 13.19 -6.52
CA LYS A 53 10.79 13.00 -6.02
C LYS A 53 11.65 14.27 -6.06
N GLY A 54 11.34 15.20 -6.96
CA GLY A 54 12.03 16.50 -7.03
C GLY A 54 11.68 17.42 -5.87
N VAL A 55 10.49 17.26 -5.30
CA VAL A 55 9.99 18.04 -4.16
C VAL A 55 10.31 17.34 -2.84
N GLU A 56 10.07 16.03 -2.78
CA GLU A 56 10.26 15.21 -1.58
C GLU A 56 11.39 14.20 -1.84
N LYS A 57 12.65 14.68 -1.71
CA LYS A 57 13.85 13.89 -2.04
C LYS A 57 14.07 12.70 -1.11
N ASP A 58 13.59 12.82 0.13
CA ASP A 58 13.80 11.85 1.19
C ASP A 58 12.70 10.78 1.26
N LEU A 59 11.64 10.92 0.45
CA LEU A 59 10.64 9.88 0.34
C LEU A 59 11.12 8.68 -0.49
N THR A 60 10.67 7.51 -0.10
CA THR A 60 10.67 6.34 -0.98
C THR A 60 9.87 6.63 -2.25
N ASP A 61 10.01 5.80 -3.29
CA ASP A 61 9.41 6.07 -4.60
C ASP A 61 7.88 6.15 -4.53
N HIS A 62 7.32 7.27 -4.99
CA HIS A 62 5.88 7.53 -5.18
C HIS A 62 5.57 7.82 -6.64
N SER A 63 6.36 7.24 -7.54
CA SER A 63 6.20 7.34 -8.99
C SER A 63 5.05 6.47 -9.51
N GLU A 64 4.90 6.45 -10.83
CA GLU A 64 3.98 5.56 -11.51
C GLU A 64 4.16 4.08 -11.12
N ARG A 65 5.41 3.64 -10.81
CA ARG A 65 5.69 2.27 -10.37
C ARG A 65 4.98 1.95 -9.05
N HIS A 66 4.98 2.87 -8.10
CA HIS A 66 4.23 2.71 -6.85
C HIS A 66 2.73 2.57 -7.12
N ILE A 67 2.17 3.43 -7.98
CA ILE A 67 0.74 3.35 -8.37
C ILE A 67 0.39 1.98 -8.95
N VAL A 68 1.22 1.45 -9.86
CA VAL A 68 1.04 0.11 -10.44
C VAL A 68 1.08 -0.96 -9.35
N ASN A 69 2.01 -0.88 -8.40
CA ASN A 69 2.10 -1.82 -7.29
C ASN A 69 0.84 -1.79 -6.39
N VAL A 70 0.34 -0.59 -6.06
CA VAL A 70 -0.90 -0.46 -5.26
C VAL A 70 -2.09 -1.05 -6.03
N GLN A 71 -2.17 -0.84 -7.34
CA GLN A 71 -3.23 -1.41 -8.17
C GLN A 71 -3.14 -2.93 -8.27
N ASP A 72 -1.94 -3.50 -8.41
CA ASP A 72 -1.73 -4.94 -8.43
C ASP A 72 -2.06 -5.57 -7.08
N ASN A 73 -1.65 -4.94 -5.97
CA ASN A 73 -2.03 -5.37 -4.63
C ASN A 73 -3.55 -5.33 -4.44
N ALA A 74 -4.22 -4.25 -4.85
CA ALA A 74 -5.68 -4.16 -4.79
C ALA A 74 -6.35 -5.30 -5.57
N ALA A 75 -5.88 -5.60 -6.80
CA ALA A 75 -6.37 -6.71 -7.60
C ALA A 75 -6.15 -8.07 -6.92
N HIS A 76 -4.99 -8.30 -6.30
CA HIS A 76 -4.71 -9.52 -5.55
C HIS A 76 -5.56 -9.62 -4.26
N LEU A 77 -5.77 -8.50 -3.56
CA LEU A 77 -6.60 -8.45 -2.36
C LEU A 77 -8.06 -8.79 -2.65
N ILE A 78 -8.64 -8.25 -3.72
CA ILE A 78 -10.03 -8.54 -4.09
C ILE A 78 -10.17 -9.90 -4.78
N GLY A 79 -9.14 -10.35 -5.51
CA GLY A 79 -9.14 -11.63 -6.24
C GLY A 79 -10.30 -11.75 -7.24
N GLU A 80 -10.57 -12.97 -7.66
CA GLU A 80 -11.69 -13.26 -8.60
C GLU A 80 -13.06 -13.02 -7.96
N GLU A 81 -13.18 -13.16 -6.64
CA GLU A 81 -14.40 -12.82 -5.92
C GLU A 81 -14.77 -11.34 -6.09
N GLY A 82 -13.78 -10.44 -6.10
CA GLY A 82 -14.01 -9.01 -6.34
C GLY A 82 -14.56 -8.73 -7.73
N LEU A 83 -14.14 -9.49 -8.76
CA LEU A 83 -14.71 -9.38 -10.10
C LEU A 83 -16.21 -9.68 -10.15
N ASN A 84 -16.66 -10.65 -9.35
CA ASN A 84 -18.06 -11.01 -9.29
C ASN A 84 -18.88 -10.13 -8.33
N ARG A 85 -18.21 -9.54 -7.35
CA ARG A 85 -18.83 -8.74 -6.29
C ARG A 85 -18.97 -7.26 -6.65
N TYR A 86 -17.97 -6.70 -7.34
CA TYR A 86 -17.94 -5.28 -7.68
C TYR A 86 -18.53 -5.02 -9.06
N ASN A 87 -19.36 -3.95 -9.15
CA ASN A 87 -19.82 -3.44 -10.43
C ASN A 87 -18.70 -2.63 -11.13
N SER A 88 -18.92 -2.25 -12.38
CA SER A 88 -17.93 -1.55 -13.20
C SER A 88 -17.55 -0.19 -12.64
N VAL A 89 -18.52 0.53 -12.04
CA VAL A 89 -18.29 1.84 -11.42
C VAL A 89 -17.45 1.70 -10.15
N GLU A 90 -17.62 0.63 -9.38
CA GLU A 90 -16.80 0.35 -8.20
C GLU A 90 -15.34 0.05 -8.56
N LEU A 91 -15.11 -0.74 -9.60
CA LEU A 91 -13.73 -0.99 -10.10
C LEU A 91 -13.11 0.28 -10.66
N TYR A 92 -13.87 1.06 -11.42
CA TYR A 92 -13.45 2.38 -11.90
C TYR A 92 -13.07 3.30 -10.75
N PHE A 93 -13.94 3.41 -9.74
CA PHE A 93 -13.73 4.27 -8.57
C PHE A 93 -12.50 3.85 -7.77
N LEU A 94 -12.30 2.54 -7.54
CA LEU A 94 -11.11 2.02 -6.85
C LEU A 94 -9.84 2.37 -7.63
N ALA A 95 -9.80 2.07 -8.93
CA ALA A 95 -8.66 2.36 -9.78
C ALA A 95 -8.36 3.87 -9.83
N LEU A 96 -9.40 4.71 -9.96
CA LEU A 96 -9.27 6.17 -9.96
C LEU A 96 -8.76 6.69 -8.61
N SER A 97 -9.29 6.20 -7.49
CA SER A 97 -8.86 6.60 -6.15
C SER A 97 -7.40 6.25 -5.91
N ILE A 98 -6.93 5.10 -6.41
CA ILE A 98 -5.51 4.74 -6.38
C ILE A 98 -4.65 5.71 -7.21
N LEU A 99 -5.12 6.16 -8.39
CA LEU A 99 -4.37 7.19 -9.14
C LEU A 99 -4.19 8.48 -8.33
N PHE A 100 -5.16 8.85 -7.50
CA PHE A 100 -5.16 10.14 -6.82
C PHE A 100 -4.62 10.11 -5.38
N HIS A 101 -4.37 8.94 -4.76
CA HIS A 101 -4.15 8.86 -3.31
C HIS A 101 -2.94 9.69 -2.83
N ASP A 102 -1.86 9.72 -3.59
CA ASP A 102 -0.59 10.35 -3.23
C ASP A 102 -0.19 11.56 -4.10
N VAL A 103 -1.04 11.98 -5.05
CA VAL A 103 -0.69 13.08 -5.97
C VAL A 103 -0.40 14.41 -5.27
N GLY A 104 -0.96 14.59 -4.08
CA GLY A 104 -0.74 15.79 -3.27
C GLY A 104 0.69 15.95 -2.78
N ASN A 105 1.50 14.88 -2.76
CA ASN A 105 2.92 14.91 -2.36
C ASN A 105 3.76 15.82 -3.27
N ILE A 106 3.32 16.13 -4.48
CA ILE A 106 3.98 17.13 -5.34
C ILE A 106 4.02 18.55 -4.73
N ASN A 107 3.19 18.82 -3.73
CA ASN A 107 3.17 20.09 -3.01
C ASN A 107 3.78 19.96 -1.60
N GLY A 108 4.55 18.91 -1.34
CA GLY A 108 5.09 18.56 -0.03
C GLY A 108 4.18 17.61 0.75
N ARG A 109 4.79 16.78 1.61
CA ARG A 109 4.11 15.72 2.36
C ARG A 109 3.07 16.25 3.36
N GLU A 110 3.29 17.45 3.89
CA GLU A 110 2.38 18.03 4.88
C GLU A 110 1.00 18.32 4.26
N ASN A 111 -0.04 17.69 4.80
CA ASN A 111 -1.43 17.80 4.31
C ASN A 111 -1.61 17.45 2.81
N HIS A 112 -0.79 16.53 2.27
CA HIS A 112 -0.86 16.13 0.86
C HIS A 112 -2.27 15.69 0.43
N ASN A 113 -3.02 14.99 1.29
CA ASN A 113 -4.39 14.57 1.05
C ASN A 113 -5.36 15.75 0.78
N LYS A 114 -5.12 16.92 1.38
CA LYS A 114 -5.94 18.12 1.13
C LYS A 114 -5.63 18.77 -0.23
N LYS A 115 -4.42 18.56 -0.74
CA LYS A 115 -3.92 19.16 -1.99
C LYS A 115 -4.37 18.40 -3.24
N VAL A 116 -4.91 17.20 -3.06
CA VAL A 116 -5.47 16.37 -4.15
C VAL A 116 -6.59 17.10 -4.89
N ASN A 117 -7.42 17.88 -4.18
CA ASN A 117 -8.54 18.61 -4.77
C ASN A 117 -8.15 19.52 -5.95
N ASP A 118 -7.03 20.23 -5.82
CA ASP A 118 -6.60 21.19 -6.84
C ASP A 118 -6.13 20.47 -8.10
N ILE A 119 -5.43 19.36 -7.94
CA ILE A 119 -4.96 18.52 -9.04
C ILE A 119 -6.15 17.86 -9.74
N TYR A 120 -7.10 17.34 -8.96
CA TYR A 120 -8.33 16.75 -9.49
C TYR A 120 -9.10 17.76 -10.36
N ASN A 121 -9.35 18.96 -9.82
CA ASN A 121 -10.05 20.03 -10.52
C ASN A 121 -9.33 20.43 -11.82
N LYS A 122 -8.00 20.48 -11.81
CA LYS A 122 -7.21 20.78 -13.01
C LYS A 122 -7.39 19.73 -14.09
N ILE A 123 -7.44 18.45 -13.73
CA ILE A 123 -7.62 17.33 -14.68
C ILE A 123 -9.04 17.34 -15.26
N ARG A 124 -10.04 17.68 -14.45
CA ARG A 124 -11.48 17.68 -14.82
C ARG A 124 -11.99 19.05 -15.27
N ASN A 125 -11.12 20.04 -15.52
CA ASN A 125 -11.47 21.42 -15.95
C ASN A 125 -12.51 22.10 -15.09
N ASN A 126 -12.63 21.74 -13.81
CA ASN A 126 -13.68 22.23 -12.88
C ASN A 126 -15.13 21.96 -13.36
N GLU A 127 -15.34 20.97 -14.19
CA GLU A 127 -16.67 20.63 -14.69
C GLU A 127 -17.58 20.12 -13.56
N SER A 128 -18.80 20.66 -13.47
CA SER A 128 -19.79 20.30 -12.44
C SER A 128 -20.23 18.83 -12.53
N TYR A 129 -20.17 18.24 -13.70
CA TYR A 129 -20.43 16.81 -13.94
C TYR A 129 -19.61 15.91 -13.00
N PHE A 130 -18.37 16.27 -12.72
CA PHE A 130 -17.48 15.48 -11.85
C PHE A 130 -17.59 15.81 -10.36
N SER A 131 -18.52 16.66 -9.94
CA SER A 131 -18.59 17.12 -8.54
C SER A 131 -18.82 15.99 -7.53
N GLN A 132 -19.64 14.99 -7.89
CA GLN A 132 -19.91 13.83 -7.06
C GLN A 132 -18.70 12.88 -7.04
N GLU A 133 -18.13 12.52 -8.19
CA GLU A 133 -16.92 11.72 -8.31
C GLU A 133 -15.79 12.34 -7.48
N ARG A 134 -15.53 13.64 -7.66
CA ARG A 134 -14.53 14.38 -6.90
C ARG A 134 -14.72 14.23 -5.39
N ARG A 135 -15.95 14.51 -4.91
CA ARG A 135 -16.25 14.42 -3.48
C ARG A 135 -15.94 13.04 -2.91
N LEU A 136 -16.32 11.99 -3.62
CA LEU A 136 -16.10 10.60 -3.19
C LEU A 136 -14.63 10.20 -3.25
N VAL A 137 -13.92 10.55 -4.33
CA VAL A 137 -12.47 10.30 -4.46
C VAL A 137 -11.71 11.00 -3.34
N LEU A 138 -12.00 12.27 -3.05
CA LEU A 138 -11.34 13.01 -1.96
C LEU A 138 -11.61 12.40 -0.58
N LYS A 139 -12.81 11.86 -0.35
CA LYS A 139 -13.12 11.13 0.88
C LYS A 139 -12.30 9.84 1.00
N ALA A 140 -12.29 9.01 -0.04
CA ALA A 140 -11.54 7.75 -0.03
C ALA A 140 -10.03 7.99 0.11
N VAL A 141 -9.50 8.97 -0.62
CA VAL A 141 -8.09 9.38 -0.53
C VAL A 141 -7.79 9.97 0.85
N GLY A 142 -8.69 10.75 1.45
CA GLY A 142 -8.49 11.26 2.82
C GLY A 142 -8.42 10.15 3.87
N ALA A 143 -9.15 9.06 3.66
CA ALA A 143 -9.24 7.96 4.62
C ALA A 143 -8.05 6.97 4.55
N HIS A 144 -7.23 6.99 3.47
CA HIS A 144 -6.03 6.15 3.40
C HIS A 144 -4.92 6.63 4.36
N CYS A 145 -4.96 7.89 4.77
CA CYS A 145 -4.00 8.45 5.73
C CYS A 145 -4.27 7.95 7.15
N GLY A 146 -3.21 7.85 7.97
CA GLY A 146 -3.28 7.31 9.34
C GLY A 146 -4.04 8.18 10.36
N LYS A 147 -4.43 9.42 10.01
CA LYS A 147 -5.22 10.31 10.87
C LYS A 147 -6.11 11.23 10.05
N SER A 148 -7.31 11.44 10.52
CA SER A 148 -8.24 12.44 9.98
C SER A 148 -7.78 13.88 10.30
N SER A 149 -8.44 14.85 9.70
CA SER A 149 -8.20 16.27 9.99
C SER A 149 -8.50 16.65 11.45
N LYS A 150 -9.27 15.82 12.17
CA LYS A 150 -9.61 15.97 13.59
C LYS A 150 -8.65 15.23 14.51
N GLY A 151 -7.64 14.52 13.95
CA GLY A 151 -6.68 13.72 14.69
C GLY A 151 -7.17 12.31 15.02
N ASP A 152 -8.38 11.92 14.58
CA ASP A 152 -8.91 10.57 14.75
C ASP A 152 -8.13 9.59 13.87
N LYS A 153 -7.80 8.42 14.43
CA LYS A 153 -7.12 7.34 13.72
C LYS A 153 -8.11 6.46 12.94
N ASP A 154 -9.39 6.47 13.30
CA ASP A 154 -10.44 5.69 12.67
C ASP A 154 -11.05 6.43 11.45
N THR A 155 -10.21 6.68 10.46
CA THR A 155 -10.57 7.45 9.26
C THR A 155 -11.58 6.74 8.36
N LEU A 156 -11.61 5.41 8.35
CA LEU A 156 -12.57 4.63 7.56
C LEU A 156 -13.98 4.73 8.13
N ASN A 157 -14.14 4.86 9.46
CA ASN A 157 -15.43 5.05 10.10
C ASN A 157 -16.10 6.39 9.74
N GLU A 158 -15.30 7.39 9.35
CA GLU A 158 -15.83 8.69 8.89
C GLU A 158 -16.52 8.60 7.51
N LEU A 159 -16.31 7.50 6.76
CA LEU A 159 -16.94 7.29 5.46
C LEU A 159 -18.32 6.67 5.59
N GLU A 160 -19.22 7.06 4.70
CA GLU A 160 -20.47 6.33 4.50
C GLU A 160 -20.17 4.89 4.01
N GLU A 161 -20.92 3.90 4.51
CA GLU A 161 -20.79 2.53 4.06
C GLU A 161 -21.01 2.41 2.55
N LYS A 162 -22.09 3.05 2.07
CA LYS A 162 -22.48 3.09 0.67
C LYS A 162 -22.71 4.53 0.20
N SER A 163 -22.55 4.72 -1.09
CA SER A 163 -22.88 5.95 -1.80
C SER A 163 -23.34 5.57 -3.21
N ASP A 164 -23.64 6.55 -4.04
CA ASP A 164 -23.99 6.34 -5.44
C ASP A 164 -23.02 7.13 -6.33
N LEU A 165 -22.69 6.56 -7.48
CA LEU A 165 -21.90 7.21 -8.52
C LEU A 165 -22.36 6.71 -9.89
N TYR A 166 -22.64 7.61 -10.84
CA TYR A 166 -23.12 7.26 -12.18
C TYR A 166 -24.33 6.30 -12.16
N GLU A 167 -25.31 6.59 -11.29
CA GLU A 167 -26.54 5.79 -11.11
C GLU A 167 -26.29 4.36 -10.60
N GLN A 168 -25.07 4.04 -10.17
CA GLN A 168 -24.70 2.74 -9.60
C GLN A 168 -24.36 2.88 -8.11
N SER A 169 -24.73 1.86 -7.34
CA SER A 169 -24.37 1.78 -5.92
C SER A 169 -22.87 1.57 -5.76
N LEU A 170 -22.27 2.26 -4.80
CA LEU A 170 -20.82 2.26 -4.51
C LEU A 170 -20.59 1.91 -3.04
N ARG A 171 -19.86 0.84 -2.77
CA ARG A 171 -19.40 0.44 -1.42
C ARG A 171 -18.20 1.28 -0.99
N LEU A 172 -18.42 2.56 -0.73
CA LEU A 172 -17.38 3.58 -0.54
C LEU A 172 -16.36 3.19 0.52
N ARG A 173 -16.81 2.79 1.71
CA ARG A 173 -15.94 2.45 2.85
C ARG A 173 -15.13 1.18 2.57
N GLU A 174 -15.73 0.17 1.97
CA GLU A 174 -15.04 -1.06 1.58
C GLU A 174 -13.93 -0.79 0.57
N LEU A 175 -14.22 -0.01 -0.49
CA LEU A 175 -13.23 0.33 -1.52
C LEU A 175 -12.09 1.19 -0.98
N ALA A 176 -12.38 2.14 -0.08
CA ALA A 176 -11.36 2.91 0.61
C ALA A 176 -10.47 2.03 1.52
N SER A 177 -11.06 0.99 2.14
CA SER A 177 -10.31 0.02 2.95
C SER A 177 -9.37 -0.83 2.08
N VAL A 178 -9.83 -1.24 0.89
CA VAL A 178 -8.98 -1.97 -0.07
C VAL A 178 -7.82 -1.09 -0.54
N LEU A 179 -8.09 0.18 -0.89
CA LEU A 179 -7.04 1.14 -1.26
C LEU A 179 -6.00 1.27 -0.15
N ARG A 180 -6.43 1.53 1.10
CA ARG A 180 -5.54 1.73 2.25
C ARG A 180 -4.66 0.52 2.51
N PHE A 181 -5.22 -0.68 2.47
CA PHE A 181 -4.44 -1.90 2.70
C PHE A 181 -3.53 -2.25 1.51
N ALA A 182 -3.97 -2.01 0.29
CA ALA A 182 -3.16 -2.19 -0.90
C ALA A 182 -1.92 -1.27 -0.92
N ASP A 183 -2.08 -0.03 -0.45
CA ASP A 183 -0.99 0.93 -0.30
C ASP A 183 0.00 0.50 0.80
N GLU A 184 -0.46 0.07 1.98
CA GLU A 184 0.42 -0.46 3.03
C GLU A 184 1.24 -1.67 2.57
N LEU A 185 0.70 -2.48 1.66
CA LEU A 185 1.39 -3.62 1.05
C LEU A 185 2.29 -3.24 -0.14
N ALA A 186 2.22 -2.01 -0.63
CA ALA A 186 3.03 -1.55 -1.76
C ALA A 186 4.44 -1.13 -1.32
N GLU A 187 5.09 -1.97 -0.53
CA GLU A 187 6.46 -1.80 -0.05
C GLU A 187 7.41 -2.74 -0.81
N GLY A 188 8.70 -2.43 -0.79
CA GLY A 188 9.71 -3.31 -1.40
C GLY A 188 10.86 -2.58 -2.08
N PRO A 189 11.84 -3.31 -2.64
CA PRO A 189 13.06 -2.75 -3.24
C PRO A 189 12.79 -1.80 -4.40
N GLN A 190 11.66 -1.97 -5.07
CA GLN A 190 11.25 -1.08 -6.16
C GLN A 190 11.01 0.37 -5.70
N ARG A 191 10.85 0.60 -4.37
CA ARG A 191 10.67 1.92 -3.77
C ARG A 191 11.95 2.65 -3.42
N THR A 192 13.12 2.01 -3.58
CA THR A 192 14.41 2.59 -3.25
C THR A 192 15.44 2.34 -4.35
N SER A 193 16.66 2.82 -4.15
CA SER A 193 17.79 2.59 -5.02
C SER A 193 18.94 1.99 -4.23
N ASP A 194 19.27 0.73 -4.53
CA ASP A 194 20.40 0.02 -3.94
C ASP A 194 21.71 0.80 -4.10
N TYR A 195 21.95 1.27 -5.32
CA TYR A 195 23.13 2.11 -5.60
C TYR A 195 23.18 3.39 -4.76
N ALA A 196 22.05 4.05 -4.54
CA ALA A 196 22.02 5.26 -3.74
C ALA A 196 22.23 4.97 -2.24
N LEU A 197 21.74 3.84 -1.74
CA LEU A 197 22.00 3.36 -0.39
C LEU A 197 23.50 3.09 -0.18
N GLU A 198 24.12 2.31 -1.07
CA GLU A 198 25.55 1.99 -1.02
C GLU A 198 26.45 3.23 -1.08
N LYS A 199 26.02 4.28 -1.81
CA LYS A 199 26.75 5.53 -1.93
C LYS A 199 26.42 6.58 -0.87
N GLY A 200 25.59 6.24 0.13
CA GLY A 200 25.19 7.15 1.20
C GLY A 200 24.51 8.43 0.68
N LYS A 201 23.65 8.30 -0.35
CA LYS A 201 22.99 9.46 -1.00
C LYS A 201 21.70 9.91 -0.32
N PHE A 202 21.22 9.15 0.67
CA PHE A 202 20.04 9.52 1.45
C PHE A 202 20.44 10.24 2.73
N GLU A 203 19.61 11.19 3.13
CA GLU A 203 19.77 11.87 4.43
C GLU A 203 19.65 10.88 5.59
N GLU A 204 20.38 11.10 6.68
CA GLU A 204 20.44 10.17 7.81
C GLU A 204 19.04 9.82 8.38
N HIS A 205 18.16 10.84 8.48
CA HIS A 205 16.80 10.66 9.01
C HIS A 205 15.86 9.86 8.10
N SER A 206 16.14 9.78 6.79
CA SER A 206 15.35 9.04 5.80
C SER A 206 15.92 7.67 5.45
N ARG A 207 17.19 7.45 5.71
CA ARG A 207 17.94 6.25 5.33
C ARG A 207 17.25 4.97 5.81
N ILE A 208 16.76 4.93 7.03
CA ILE A 208 16.09 3.76 7.61
C ILE A 208 14.86 3.30 6.79
N TYR A 209 14.12 4.24 6.16
CA TYR A 209 12.99 3.90 5.29
C TYR A 209 13.44 3.23 3.99
N HIS A 210 14.58 3.66 3.46
CA HIS A 210 15.16 3.08 2.25
C HIS A 210 15.79 1.71 2.52
N GLU A 211 16.47 1.54 3.66
CA GLU A 211 16.98 0.24 4.12
C GLU A 211 15.84 -0.75 4.34
N TYR A 212 14.77 -0.31 5.01
CA TYR A 212 13.58 -1.12 5.20
C TYR A 212 12.92 -1.51 3.87
N ALA A 213 12.75 -0.58 2.94
CA ALA A 213 12.19 -0.88 1.62
C ALA A 213 13.04 -1.93 0.89
N GLN A 214 14.37 -1.80 0.93
CA GLN A 214 15.29 -2.71 0.26
C GLN A 214 15.15 -4.16 0.72
N ILE A 215 14.92 -4.39 2.01
CA ILE A 215 14.84 -5.74 2.59
C ILE A 215 13.44 -6.36 2.51
N THR A 216 12.40 -5.59 2.24
CA THR A 216 10.99 -5.99 2.40
C THR A 216 10.43 -6.64 1.14
N ARG A 217 9.75 -7.78 1.27
CA ARG A 217 9.10 -8.54 0.20
C ARG A 217 7.70 -9.00 0.64
N PRO A 218 6.65 -8.19 0.46
CA PRO A 218 5.29 -8.60 0.77
C PRO A 218 4.72 -9.52 -0.30
N PHE A 219 3.84 -10.42 0.12
CA PHE A 219 3.14 -11.36 -0.75
C PHE A 219 1.71 -11.61 -0.24
N ILE A 220 0.73 -11.50 -1.12
CA ILE A 220 -0.69 -11.72 -0.81
C ILE A 220 -1.05 -13.16 -1.19
N ASP A 221 -1.29 -13.99 -0.17
CA ASP A 221 -1.68 -15.40 -0.32
C ASP A 221 -3.16 -15.59 0.06
N ARG A 222 -4.04 -15.30 -0.90
CA ARG A 222 -5.49 -15.48 -0.72
C ARG A 222 -5.87 -16.94 -0.46
N GLY A 223 -5.23 -17.87 -1.19
CA GLY A 223 -5.48 -19.32 -1.02
C GLY A 223 -5.08 -19.81 0.37
N GLY A 224 -3.98 -19.33 0.91
CA GLY A 224 -3.52 -19.61 2.28
C GLY A 224 -4.20 -18.75 3.35
N SER A 225 -5.12 -17.87 2.99
CA SER A 225 -5.84 -16.96 3.89
C SER A 225 -4.92 -16.06 4.71
N ARG A 226 -3.85 -15.57 4.12
CA ARG A 226 -2.80 -14.81 4.80
C ARG A 226 -2.16 -13.73 3.93
N VAL A 227 -1.52 -12.79 4.61
CA VAL A 227 -0.52 -11.92 4.05
C VAL A 227 0.84 -12.41 4.54
N CYS A 228 1.81 -12.55 3.65
CA CYS A 228 3.17 -12.93 3.98
C CYS A 228 4.10 -11.75 3.78
N VAL A 229 5.12 -11.61 4.61
CA VAL A 229 6.22 -10.69 4.38
C VAL A 229 7.53 -11.42 4.65
N SER A 230 8.44 -11.37 3.68
CA SER A 230 9.82 -11.82 3.86
C SER A 230 10.73 -10.59 3.97
N TYR A 231 11.65 -10.64 4.90
CA TYR A 231 12.72 -9.65 5.07
C TYR A 231 14.06 -10.34 4.82
N ASP A 232 14.83 -9.82 3.86
CA ASP A 232 16.14 -10.35 3.50
C ASP A 232 17.22 -9.37 3.95
N ILE A 233 17.81 -9.60 5.13
CA ILE A 233 18.75 -8.69 5.79
C ILE A 233 20.20 -9.18 5.56
N ASP A 234 20.99 -8.41 4.82
CA ASP A 234 22.43 -8.62 4.75
C ASP A 234 23.12 -7.75 5.81
N LYS A 235 23.74 -8.42 6.81
CA LYS A 235 24.42 -7.78 7.93
C LYS A 235 25.52 -6.80 7.47
N THR A 236 26.20 -7.10 6.37
CA THR A 236 27.31 -6.27 5.86
C THR A 236 26.84 -4.98 5.18
N ARG A 237 25.55 -4.90 4.86
CA ARG A 237 24.91 -3.73 4.21
C ARG A 237 24.13 -2.85 5.18
N CYS A 238 24.10 -3.18 6.47
CA CYS A 238 23.37 -2.44 7.49
C CYS A 238 24.34 -1.61 8.33
N ASP A 239 24.12 -0.31 8.45
CA ASP A 239 24.91 0.56 9.33
C ASP A 239 24.65 0.24 10.81
N ASP A 240 23.39 -0.01 11.16
CA ASP A 240 22.95 -0.36 12.52
C ASP A 240 21.84 -1.43 12.44
N LEU A 241 22.24 -2.68 12.53
CA LEU A 241 21.31 -3.83 12.45
C LEU A 241 20.26 -3.79 13.57
N GLY A 242 20.62 -3.33 14.77
CA GLY A 242 19.68 -3.24 15.89
C GLY A 242 18.54 -2.25 15.61
N LYS A 243 18.87 -1.05 15.12
CA LYS A 243 17.87 -0.06 14.71
C LYS A 243 16.99 -0.54 13.55
N LEU A 244 17.59 -1.21 12.56
CA LEU A 244 16.82 -1.75 11.43
C LEU A 244 15.84 -2.83 11.90
N LEU A 245 16.23 -3.71 12.81
CA LEU A 245 15.36 -4.74 13.41
C LEU A 245 14.22 -4.09 14.21
N GLU A 246 14.52 -3.11 15.05
CA GLU A 246 13.50 -2.39 15.81
C GLU A 246 12.48 -1.71 14.88
N PHE A 247 12.97 -1.03 13.84
CA PHE A 247 12.11 -0.43 12.83
C PHE A 247 11.26 -1.47 12.12
N THR A 248 11.86 -2.61 11.73
CA THR A 248 11.17 -3.72 11.06
C THR A 248 10.05 -4.30 11.94
N TYR A 249 10.27 -4.49 13.24
CA TYR A 249 9.23 -4.97 14.15
C TYR A 249 8.05 -3.99 14.27
N LYS A 250 8.33 -2.68 14.34
CA LYS A 250 7.28 -1.64 14.31
C LYS A 250 6.45 -1.73 13.02
N ARG A 251 7.11 -1.97 11.89
CA ARG A 251 6.43 -2.11 10.59
C ARG A 251 5.62 -3.41 10.49
N ILE A 252 6.10 -4.52 11.01
CA ILE A 252 5.37 -5.80 11.09
C ILE A 252 4.07 -5.62 11.90
N LEU A 253 4.17 -5.03 13.09
CA LEU A 253 3.01 -4.79 13.93
C LEU A 253 2.01 -3.83 13.29
N LYS A 254 2.51 -2.77 12.64
CA LYS A 254 1.67 -1.84 11.89
C LYS A 254 0.94 -2.53 10.74
N LEU A 255 1.63 -3.34 9.95
CA LEU A 255 1.02 -4.09 8.84
C LEU A 255 -0.11 -5.01 9.32
N ASP A 256 0.12 -5.77 10.41
CA ASP A 256 -0.92 -6.63 10.99
C ASP A 256 -2.09 -5.83 11.55
N LEU A 257 -1.83 -4.68 12.14
CA LEU A 257 -2.88 -3.76 12.60
C LEU A 257 -3.71 -3.24 11.41
N GLU A 258 -3.07 -2.79 10.32
CA GLU A 258 -3.75 -2.35 9.10
C GLU A 258 -4.56 -3.48 8.44
N ARG A 259 -4.03 -4.71 8.40
CA ARG A 259 -4.78 -5.89 7.92
C ARG A 259 -6.09 -6.06 8.69
N ARG A 260 -6.04 -6.04 10.03
CA ARG A 260 -7.22 -6.22 10.88
C ARG A 260 -8.17 -5.03 10.79
N TYR A 261 -7.65 -3.82 10.78
CA TYR A 261 -8.41 -2.59 10.66
C TYR A 261 -9.17 -2.52 9.33
N CYS A 262 -8.49 -2.71 8.20
CA CYS A 262 -9.12 -2.66 6.90
C CYS A 262 -10.13 -3.80 6.70
N LYS A 263 -9.82 -5.01 7.21
CA LYS A 263 -10.72 -6.16 7.18
C LYS A 263 -12.03 -5.89 7.93
N TYR A 264 -12.01 -5.15 9.03
CA TYR A 264 -13.21 -4.81 9.79
C TYR A 264 -14.23 -4.03 8.95
N TYR A 265 -13.76 -3.20 8.02
CA TYR A 265 -14.60 -2.37 7.15
C TYR A 265 -14.82 -2.93 5.75
N ALA A 266 -14.08 -3.97 5.37
CA ALA A 266 -14.12 -4.55 4.03
C ALA A 266 -14.32 -6.08 4.08
N PRO A 267 -15.56 -6.59 3.94
CA PRO A 267 -15.84 -8.02 3.95
C PRO A 267 -15.04 -8.83 2.95
N ILE A 268 -14.66 -8.24 1.80
CA ILE A 268 -13.79 -8.91 0.81
C ILE A 268 -12.41 -9.27 1.37
N LEU A 269 -11.96 -8.57 2.43
CA LEU A 269 -10.69 -8.80 3.11
C LEU A 269 -10.79 -9.81 4.27
N GLU A 270 -11.98 -10.28 4.62
CA GLU A 270 -12.17 -11.24 5.72
C GLU A 270 -11.43 -12.56 5.53
N VAL A 271 -11.09 -12.91 4.31
CA VAL A 271 -10.28 -14.08 3.98
C VAL A 271 -8.90 -14.03 4.66
N PHE A 272 -8.32 -12.87 4.84
CA PHE A 272 -6.98 -12.72 5.42
C PHE A 272 -7.02 -12.82 6.95
N LYS A 273 -6.75 -14.02 7.48
CA LYS A 273 -6.87 -14.34 8.93
C LYS A 273 -5.58 -14.09 9.71
N ARG A 274 -4.42 -14.00 9.05
CA ARG A 274 -3.12 -13.83 9.70
C ARG A 274 -2.12 -13.11 8.82
N THR A 275 -1.09 -12.60 9.48
CA THR A 275 0.13 -12.11 8.86
C THR A 275 1.27 -13.07 9.23
N ASP A 276 1.88 -13.70 8.23
CA ASP A 276 3.05 -14.57 8.40
C ASP A 276 4.32 -13.81 7.98
N VAL A 277 5.35 -13.87 8.82
CA VAL A 277 6.60 -13.13 8.60
C VAL A 277 7.79 -14.05 8.69
N THR A 278 8.69 -13.95 7.71
CA THR A 278 9.99 -14.62 7.69
C THR A 278 11.09 -13.57 7.65
N ILE A 279 12.11 -13.72 8.49
CA ILE A 279 13.30 -12.86 8.47
C ILE A 279 14.51 -13.75 8.15
N ASN A 280 15.13 -13.50 7.00
CA ASN A 280 16.30 -14.18 6.53
C ASN A 280 17.52 -13.28 6.76
N PHE A 281 18.61 -13.87 7.24
CA PHE A 281 19.87 -13.17 7.46
C PHE A 281 20.94 -13.68 6.51
N ASN A 282 21.74 -12.76 5.99
CA ASN A 282 22.85 -13.02 5.08
C ASN A 282 24.11 -12.29 5.56
N THR A 283 25.27 -12.75 5.13
CA THR A 283 26.53 -12.03 5.23
C THR A 283 27.26 -12.13 3.90
N ASP A 284 27.56 -10.99 3.27
CA ASP A 284 28.14 -10.92 1.92
C ASP A 284 27.35 -11.76 0.88
N GLY A 285 26.01 -11.75 0.97
CA GLY A 285 25.13 -12.52 0.10
C GLY A 285 25.03 -14.01 0.42
N ASN A 286 25.74 -14.52 1.44
CA ASN A 286 25.67 -15.91 1.87
C ASN A 286 24.63 -16.05 2.99
N PRO A 287 23.66 -16.99 2.88
CA PRO A 287 22.66 -17.22 3.90
C PRO A 287 23.29 -17.65 5.24
N LEU A 288 22.77 -17.12 6.34
CA LEU A 288 23.08 -17.57 7.70
C LEU A 288 21.99 -18.53 8.16
N GLU A 289 22.37 -19.73 8.61
CA GLU A 289 21.44 -20.70 9.18
C GLU A 289 21.21 -20.38 10.65
N LEU A 290 20.09 -19.65 10.93
CA LEU A 290 19.65 -19.34 12.28
C LEU A 290 18.45 -20.20 12.65
N ASP A 291 18.38 -20.64 13.91
CA ASP A 291 17.22 -21.37 14.46
C ASP A 291 16.09 -20.39 14.79
N LEU A 292 15.32 -19.98 13.78
CA LEU A 292 14.23 -19.04 13.91
C LEU A 292 12.89 -19.69 13.59
N ASP A 293 11.88 -19.37 14.41
CA ASP A 293 10.51 -19.82 14.19
C ASP A 293 9.76 -18.90 13.23
N LEU A 294 8.73 -19.41 12.55
CA LEU A 294 7.81 -18.56 11.79
C LEU A 294 7.07 -17.61 12.71
N ILE A 295 7.13 -16.33 12.43
CA ILE A 295 6.28 -15.34 13.10
C ILE A 295 4.90 -15.38 12.43
N SER A 296 3.86 -15.75 13.21
CA SER A 296 2.48 -15.73 12.73
C SER A 296 1.60 -14.90 13.67
N LEU A 297 1.03 -13.81 13.14
CA LEU A 297 0.15 -12.89 13.85
C LEU A 297 -1.29 -13.16 13.39
N GLU A 298 -2.04 -13.86 14.24
CA GLU A 298 -3.44 -14.22 13.99
C GLU A 298 -4.41 -13.19 14.58
N ASP A 299 -5.67 -13.20 14.14
CA ASP A 299 -6.73 -12.29 14.58
C ASP A 299 -7.01 -12.28 16.08
N LYS A 300 -6.74 -13.37 16.75
CA LYS A 300 -6.93 -13.52 18.21
C LYS A 300 -6.03 -12.62 19.07
N TYR A 301 -5.02 -12.01 18.46
CA TYR A 301 -4.12 -11.09 19.15
C TYR A 301 -4.50 -9.65 18.81
N THR A 302 -5.02 -8.94 19.80
CA THR A 302 -5.39 -7.53 19.65
C THR A 302 -4.21 -6.63 20.00
N TYR A 303 -3.77 -5.82 19.03
CA TYR A 303 -2.91 -4.67 19.25
C TYR A 303 -3.77 -3.43 18.99
N THR A 304 -3.80 -2.50 19.91
CA THR A 304 -4.56 -1.27 19.77
C THR A 304 -3.71 -0.14 19.19
N ASP A 305 -2.40 -0.20 19.41
CA ASP A 305 -1.42 0.77 18.93
C ASP A 305 -0.03 0.13 18.86
N VAL A 306 0.84 0.62 17.96
CA VAL A 306 2.25 0.19 17.90
C VAL A 306 3.07 1.18 18.74
N ASN A 307 3.48 0.75 19.91
CA ASN A 307 4.34 1.48 20.83
C ASN A 307 5.43 0.56 21.39
N GLU A 308 6.31 1.08 22.26
CA GLU A 308 7.40 0.30 22.85
C GLU A 308 6.91 -0.93 23.63
N ASN A 309 5.81 -0.81 24.35
CA ASN A 309 5.23 -1.96 25.08
C ASN A 309 4.77 -3.07 24.13
N GLU A 310 4.28 -2.73 22.96
CA GLU A 310 3.88 -3.72 21.94
C GLU A 310 5.07 -4.45 21.36
N ILE A 311 6.19 -3.78 21.17
CA ILE A 311 7.45 -4.40 20.69
C ILE A 311 7.97 -5.36 21.76
N GLU A 312 7.97 -4.97 23.03
CA GLU A 312 8.35 -5.82 24.13
C GLU A 312 7.45 -7.07 24.21
N ARG A 313 6.13 -6.90 24.09
CA ARG A 313 5.19 -8.03 24.02
C ARG A 313 5.44 -8.93 22.82
N PHE A 314 5.75 -8.36 21.66
CA PHE A 314 6.11 -9.11 20.47
C PHE A 314 7.36 -9.95 20.73
N GLN A 315 8.43 -9.36 21.27
CA GLN A 315 9.68 -10.05 21.58
C GLN A 315 9.50 -11.14 22.69
N ASN A 316 8.67 -10.87 23.68
CA ASN A 316 8.34 -11.87 24.71
C ASN A 316 7.59 -13.08 24.12
N ARG A 317 6.76 -12.86 23.09
CA ARG A 317 6.09 -13.95 22.38
C ARG A 317 7.01 -14.71 21.44
N PHE A 318 7.99 -14.03 20.86
CA PHE A 318 8.97 -14.56 19.92
C PHE A 318 10.38 -14.34 20.47
N PRO A 319 10.80 -15.06 21.52
CA PRO A 319 12.04 -14.76 22.26
C PRO A 319 13.31 -14.93 21.41
N LYS A 320 13.27 -15.78 20.38
CA LYS A 320 14.38 -15.91 19.41
C LYS A 320 14.59 -14.63 18.59
N TYR A 321 13.61 -13.73 18.53
CA TYR A 321 13.63 -12.47 17.83
C TYR A 321 13.94 -11.25 18.72
N THR A 322 14.38 -11.45 19.95
CA THR A 322 14.98 -10.35 20.72
C THR A 322 16.26 -9.90 20.02
N ILE A 323 16.52 -8.59 20.02
CA ILE A 323 17.69 -8.03 19.31
C ILE A 323 18.98 -8.67 19.83
N ASP A 324 19.12 -8.82 21.14
CA ASP A 324 20.29 -9.44 21.75
C ASP A 324 20.48 -10.92 21.32
N SER A 325 19.38 -11.70 21.29
CA SER A 325 19.42 -13.09 20.83
C SER A 325 19.85 -13.19 19.37
N LEU A 326 19.28 -12.36 18.49
CA LEU A 326 19.63 -12.34 17.07
C LEU A 326 21.08 -11.93 16.84
N LEU A 327 21.55 -10.85 17.47
CA LEU A 327 22.92 -10.39 17.34
C LEU A 327 23.93 -11.45 17.85
N SER A 328 23.59 -12.15 18.93
CA SER A 328 24.43 -13.26 19.45
C SER A 328 24.52 -14.42 18.45
N GLN A 329 23.39 -14.86 17.89
CA GLN A 329 23.37 -15.95 16.90
C GLN A 329 24.13 -15.57 15.61
N ILE A 330 23.85 -14.37 15.07
CA ILE A 330 24.50 -13.86 13.85
C ILE A 330 26.02 -13.78 14.05
N ASN A 331 26.50 -13.31 15.21
CA ASN A 331 27.93 -13.22 15.49
C ASN A 331 28.58 -14.59 15.68
N SER A 332 27.90 -15.59 16.24
CA SER A 332 28.41 -16.94 16.33
C SER A 332 28.58 -17.60 14.96
N CYS A 333 27.60 -17.47 14.07
CA CYS A 333 27.69 -18.02 12.70
C CYS A 333 28.75 -17.36 11.82
N THR A 334 29.21 -16.15 12.14
CA THR A 334 30.22 -15.44 11.33
C THR A 334 31.66 -15.66 11.82
N ASN A 335 31.84 -16.33 12.96
CA ASN A 335 33.16 -16.65 13.51
C ASN A 335 33.59 -18.10 13.21
N GLU A 336 32.75 -18.90 12.56
CA GLU A 336 33.06 -20.20 11.98
C GLU A 336 33.40 -20.06 10.48
#